data_3eb60f4a36d3075dc0fc30f60ec04e2c
#
_entry.id   3eb60f4a36d3075dc0fc30f60ec04e2c
#
_cell.length_a   1.000
_cell.length_b   1.000
_cell.length_c   1.000
_cell.angle_alpha   90.00
_cell.angle_beta   90.00
_cell.angle_gamma   90.00
#
_symmetry.space_group_name_H-M   'P 1'
#
loop_
_entity.id
_entity.type
_entity.pdbx_description
1 polymer ?
#
loop_
_entity_poly.entity_id
_entity_poly.type
_entity_poly.pdbx_seq_one_letter_code
_entity_poly.pdbx_strand_id
1 'polypeptide(L)'
;MRIVGIDCGTERTGFGVIDSDGRSHTFVTAGVIRTKPSLALEFRLKHIASELRTVFRNYSPGFVAVEEVFHAVNAKSALKLAHVRGVALLQAAEAGLTVGEYSPLEVKMSVVGYGRAEKQQVQMMVHSILRIDQEFASFDVSDALAVAICHGTRAYLPALIRAAQ
;
A
#
# COMPACT_ATOMS: atom_id res chain seq x y z
N MET A 1 15.39 -3.15 -2.07
CA MET A 1 14.46 -3.59 -1.02
C MET A 1 13.12 -3.94 -1.64
N ARG A 2 12.50 -5.05 -1.19
CA ARG A 2 11.14 -5.43 -1.64
C ARG A 2 10.11 -4.91 -0.67
N ILE A 3 9.09 -4.24 -1.21
CA ILE A 3 8.07 -3.51 -0.45
C ILE A 3 6.69 -3.97 -0.92
N VAL A 4 5.78 -4.24 0.03
CA VAL A 4 4.35 -4.39 -0.24
C VAL A 4 3.63 -3.14 0.24
N GLY A 5 2.98 -2.43 -0.66
CA GLY A 5 2.02 -1.38 -0.32
C GLY A 5 0.62 -1.96 -0.18
N ILE A 6 -0.14 -1.46 0.77
CA ILE A 6 -1.51 -1.91 1.05
C ILE A 6 -2.44 -0.70 1.12
N ASP A 7 -3.48 -0.71 0.29
CA ASP A 7 -4.63 0.18 0.39
C ASP A 7 -5.77 -0.56 1.08
N CYS A 8 -6.09 -0.16 2.32
CA CYS A 8 -7.01 -0.88 3.19
C CYS A 8 -8.46 -0.57 2.87
N GLY A 9 -9.22 -1.58 2.43
CA GLY A 9 -10.66 -1.48 2.23
C GLY A 9 -11.38 -2.76 2.63
N THR A 10 -12.58 -2.65 3.21
CA THR A 10 -13.32 -3.81 3.71
C THR A 10 -13.89 -4.70 2.62
N GLU A 11 -14.20 -4.16 1.45
CA GLU A 11 -14.72 -4.91 0.30
C GLU A 11 -13.63 -5.20 -0.72
N ARG A 12 -12.67 -4.30 -0.79
CA ARG A 12 -11.56 -4.33 -1.72
C ARG A 12 -10.33 -3.82 -0.98
N THR A 13 -9.36 -4.69 -0.76
CA THR A 13 -8.05 -4.31 -0.24
C THR A 13 -7.05 -4.42 -1.37
N GLY A 14 -6.49 -3.29 -1.80
CA GLY A 14 -5.44 -3.26 -2.80
C GLY A 14 -4.10 -3.70 -2.21
N PHE A 15 -3.30 -4.43 -3.00
CA PHE A 15 -1.89 -4.63 -2.69
C PHE A 15 -1.03 -4.42 -3.92
N GLY A 16 0.17 -3.91 -3.73
CA GLY A 16 1.16 -3.73 -4.77
C GLY A 16 2.55 -4.07 -4.25
N VAL A 17 3.31 -4.86 -5.01
CA VAL A 17 4.67 -5.28 -4.66
C VAL A 17 5.65 -4.65 -5.64
N ILE A 18 6.66 -3.99 -5.12
CA ILE A 18 7.74 -3.40 -5.90
C ILE A 18 9.11 -3.78 -5.33
N ASP A 19 10.11 -3.78 -6.19
CA ASP A 19 11.51 -3.69 -5.79
C ASP A 19 11.98 -2.23 -5.93
N SER A 20 12.69 -1.73 -4.91
CA SER A 20 13.17 -0.35 -4.88
C SER A 20 14.61 -0.27 -4.38
N ASP A 21 15.41 0.58 -5.00
CA ASP A 21 16.72 1.01 -4.52
C ASP A 21 16.68 2.40 -3.87
N GLY A 22 15.47 2.99 -3.77
CA GLY A 22 15.23 4.33 -3.22
C GLY A 22 15.16 5.45 -4.27
N ARG A 23 15.65 5.20 -5.48
CA ARG A 23 15.61 6.13 -6.63
C ARG A 23 14.78 5.57 -7.78
N SER A 24 14.91 4.29 -8.00
CA SER A 24 14.20 3.54 -9.04
C SER A 24 13.31 2.50 -8.42
N HIS A 25 12.16 2.27 -9.04
CA HIS A 25 11.17 1.31 -8.60
C HIS A 25 10.83 0.36 -9.74
N THR A 26 10.80 -0.93 -9.46
CA THR A 26 10.45 -1.97 -10.43
C THR A 26 9.20 -2.68 -9.97
N PHE A 27 8.21 -2.77 -10.85
CA PHE A 27 6.98 -3.51 -10.61
C PHE A 27 7.26 -5.02 -10.49
N VAL A 28 6.67 -5.67 -9.48
CA VAL A 28 6.74 -7.12 -9.28
C VAL A 28 5.36 -7.73 -9.51
N THR A 29 4.36 -7.28 -8.77
CA THR A 29 2.97 -7.73 -8.91
C THR A 29 2.04 -6.76 -8.20
N ALA A 30 0.74 -6.86 -8.51
CA ALA A 30 -0.30 -6.15 -7.76
C ALA A 30 -1.64 -6.87 -7.90
N GLY A 31 -2.57 -6.58 -7.02
CA GLY A 31 -3.89 -7.16 -7.06
C GLY A 31 -4.86 -6.58 -6.06
N VAL A 32 -6.07 -7.14 -6.05
CA VAL A 32 -7.15 -6.75 -5.13
C VAL A 32 -7.67 -7.98 -4.41
N ILE A 33 -7.61 -7.97 -3.10
CA ILE A 33 -8.29 -8.92 -2.23
C ILE A 33 -9.75 -8.48 -2.12
N ARG A 34 -10.67 -9.33 -2.59
CA ARG A 34 -12.11 -9.03 -2.64
C ARG A 34 -12.85 -9.81 -1.57
N THR A 35 -13.74 -9.15 -0.86
CA THR A 35 -14.64 -9.79 0.11
C THR A 35 -16.09 -9.56 -0.28
N LYS A 36 -16.98 -10.48 0.10
CA LYS A 36 -18.43 -10.32 -0.14
C LYS A 36 -19.04 -9.41 0.94
N PRO A 37 -19.73 -8.30 0.58
CA PRO A 37 -20.39 -7.41 1.55
C PRO A 37 -21.43 -8.11 2.44
N SER A 38 -22.02 -9.22 1.97
CA SER A 38 -23.00 -10.03 2.70
C SER A 38 -22.40 -10.86 3.84
N LEU A 39 -21.07 -11.04 3.86
CA LEU A 39 -20.41 -11.74 4.95
C LEU A 39 -20.24 -10.81 6.15
N ALA A 40 -20.36 -11.39 7.36
CA ALA A 40 -20.05 -10.67 8.59
C ALA A 40 -18.58 -10.22 8.62
N LEU A 41 -18.32 -9.11 9.31
CA LEU A 41 -17.02 -8.41 9.25
C LEU A 41 -15.86 -9.32 9.64
N GLU A 42 -16.00 -10.13 10.67
CA GLU A 42 -14.96 -11.04 11.17
C GLU A 42 -14.50 -12.05 10.11
N PHE A 43 -15.41 -12.57 9.29
CA PHE A 43 -15.06 -13.49 8.20
C PHE A 43 -14.36 -12.77 7.05
N ARG A 44 -14.74 -11.52 6.78
CA ARG A 44 -14.07 -10.68 5.81
C ARG A 44 -12.64 -10.35 6.25
N LEU A 45 -12.45 -9.96 7.52
CA LEU A 45 -11.14 -9.71 8.10
C LEU A 45 -10.26 -10.97 8.09
N LYS A 46 -10.83 -12.14 8.43
CA LYS A 46 -10.13 -13.43 8.34
C LYS A 46 -9.65 -13.74 6.93
N HIS A 47 -10.49 -13.48 5.92
CA HIS A 47 -10.11 -13.67 4.52
C HIS A 47 -8.98 -12.73 4.11
N ILE A 48 -9.09 -11.43 4.42
CA ILE A 48 -8.04 -10.44 4.15
C ILE A 48 -6.71 -10.87 4.79
N ALA A 49 -6.73 -11.29 6.06
CA ALA A 49 -5.55 -11.78 6.77
C ALA A 49 -4.89 -12.96 6.05
N SER A 50 -5.69 -13.94 5.61
CA SER A 50 -5.20 -15.12 4.90
C SER A 50 -4.53 -14.76 3.57
N GLU A 51 -5.15 -13.86 2.79
CA GLU A 51 -4.63 -13.41 1.50
C GLU A 51 -3.34 -12.60 1.68
N LEU A 52 -3.28 -11.67 2.64
CA LEU A 52 -2.07 -10.91 2.93
C LEU A 52 -0.91 -11.82 3.35
N ARG A 53 -1.17 -12.82 4.20
CA ARG A 53 -0.17 -13.83 4.56
C ARG A 53 0.34 -14.59 3.34
N THR A 54 -0.52 -14.90 2.38
CA THR A 54 -0.14 -15.55 1.13
C THR A 54 0.73 -14.63 0.27
N VAL A 55 0.38 -13.35 0.16
CA VAL A 55 1.20 -12.34 -0.53
C VAL A 55 2.59 -12.25 0.12
N PHE A 56 2.67 -12.11 1.45
CA PHE A 56 3.95 -11.99 2.15
C PHE A 56 4.82 -13.24 1.97
N ARG A 57 4.22 -14.42 2.05
CA ARG A 57 4.95 -15.69 1.83
C ARG A 57 5.46 -15.83 0.40
N ASN A 58 4.64 -15.48 -0.60
CA ASN A 58 4.98 -15.68 -2.01
C ASN A 58 6.04 -14.69 -2.51
N TYR A 59 6.03 -13.46 -1.98
CA TYR A 59 6.91 -12.40 -2.46
C TYR A 59 8.03 -12.03 -1.50
N SER A 60 8.02 -12.55 -0.26
CA SER A 60 9.07 -12.36 0.75
C SER A 60 9.53 -10.90 0.88
N PRO A 61 8.62 -9.94 1.14
CA PRO A 61 9.00 -8.54 1.29
C PRO A 61 9.83 -8.33 2.57
N GLY A 62 10.62 -7.27 2.60
CA GLY A 62 11.26 -6.79 3.83
C GLY A 62 10.42 -5.71 4.52
N PHE A 63 9.52 -5.06 3.77
CA PHE A 63 8.76 -3.91 4.23
C PHE A 63 7.30 -3.98 3.80
N VAL A 64 6.43 -3.50 4.68
CA VAL A 64 5.02 -3.24 4.40
C VAL A 64 4.77 -1.75 4.55
N ALA A 65 4.13 -1.14 3.56
CA ALA A 65 3.72 0.25 3.59
C ALA A 65 2.19 0.34 3.61
N VAL A 66 1.63 1.10 4.53
CA VAL A 66 0.18 1.24 4.71
C VAL A 66 -0.19 2.71 4.76
N GLU A 67 -1.30 3.07 4.10
CA GLU A 67 -1.84 4.43 4.21
C GLU A 67 -2.53 4.64 5.56
N GLU A 68 -2.31 5.81 6.17
CA GLU A 68 -3.02 6.22 7.38
C GLU A 68 -4.48 6.58 7.06
N VAL A 69 -5.40 6.16 7.93
CA VAL A 69 -6.83 6.49 7.79
C VAL A 69 -7.10 7.84 8.46
N PHE A 70 -6.99 8.94 7.69
CA PHE A 70 -7.25 10.30 8.22
C PHE A 70 -8.67 10.80 7.98
N HIS A 71 -9.31 10.40 6.89
CA HIS A 71 -10.63 10.92 6.52
C HIS A 71 -11.54 9.80 6.01
N ALA A 72 -12.53 9.44 6.83
CA ALA A 72 -13.68 8.69 6.35
C ALA A 72 -14.92 9.60 6.36
N VAL A 73 -15.83 9.33 5.44
CA VAL A 73 -17.08 10.09 5.27
C VAL A 73 -17.90 10.15 6.57
N ASN A 74 -17.75 9.13 7.43
CA ASN A 74 -18.36 9.06 8.76
C ASN A 74 -17.59 8.09 9.70
N ALA A 75 -17.86 8.19 11.00
CA ALA A 75 -17.21 7.37 12.02
C ALA A 75 -17.33 5.84 11.79
N LYS A 76 -18.48 5.37 11.28
CA LYS A 76 -18.70 3.94 11.00
C LYS A 76 -17.79 3.43 9.89
N SER A 77 -17.57 4.24 8.85
CA SER A 77 -16.64 3.91 7.76
C SER A 77 -15.20 3.95 8.25
N ALA A 78 -14.82 4.95 9.06
CA ALA A 78 -13.51 5.03 9.68
C ALA A 78 -13.17 3.80 10.50
N LEU A 79 -14.09 3.36 11.36
CA LEU A 79 -13.92 2.15 12.18
C LEU A 79 -13.73 0.89 11.32
N LYS A 80 -14.50 0.73 10.25
CA LYS A 80 -14.33 -0.42 9.34
C LYS A 80 -12.96 -0.43 8.68
N LEU A 81 -12.48 0.72 8.21
CA LEU A 81 -11.13 0.84 7.62
C LEU A 81 -10.05 0.57 8.67
N ALA A 82 -10.21 1.09 9.89
CA ALA A 82 -9.29 0.82 11.01
C ALA A 82 -9.18 -0.66 11.34
N HIS A 83 -10.27 -1.45 11.26
CA HIS A 83 -10.22 -2.90 11.45
C HIS A 83 -9.35 -3.58 10.38
N VAL A 84 -9.53 -3.25 9.09
CA VAL A 84 -8.70 -3.83 8.02
C VAL A 84 -7.25 -3.44 8.18
N ARG A 85 -6.99 -2.15 8.50
CA ARG A 85 -5.64 -1.67 8.76
C ARG A 85 -4.99 -2.41 9.94
N GLY A 86 -5.72 -2.60 11.04
CA GLY A 86 -5.25 -3.39 12.18
C GLY A 86 -4.87 -4.82 11.79
N VAL A 87 -5.65 -5.45 10.90
CA VAL A 87 -5.33 -6.78 10.36
C VAL A 87 -4.05 -6.74 9.51
N ALA A 88 -3.87 -5.73 8.65
CA ALA A 88 -2.65 -5.59 7.85
C ALA A 88 -1.40 -5.41 8.73
N LEU A 89 -1.47 -4.56 9.76
CA LEU A 89 -0.40 -4.35 10.73
C LEU A 89 -0.06 -5.63 11.50
N LEU A 90 -1.09 -6.36 11.96
CA LEU A 90 -0.91 -7.63 12.66
C LEU A 90 -0.22 -8.67 11.77
N GLN A 91 -0.67 -8.83 10.53
CA GLN A 91 -0.06 -9.78 9.60
C GLN A 91 1.40 -9.40 9.26
N ALA A 92 1.72 -8.12 9.15
CA ALA A 92 3.09 -7.66 8.97
C ALA A 92 3.97 -7.99 10.19
N ALA A 93 3.47 -7.74 11.40
CA ALA A 93 4.18 -8.06 12.65
C ALA A 93 4.39 -9.57 12.82
N GLU A 94 3.37 -10.41 12.57
CA GLU A 94 3.49 -11.88 12.59
C GLU A 94 4.52 -12.41 11.59
N ALA A 95 4.67 -11.73 10.46
CA ALA A 95 5.67 -12.07 9.44
C ALA A 95 7.06 -11.47 9.72
N GLY A 96 7.25 -10.70 10.80
CA GLY A 96 8.51 -10.05 11.14
C GLY A 96 8.90 -8.92 10.19
N LEU A 97 7.93 -8.28 9.52
CA LEU A 97 8.16 -7.25 8.52
C LEU A 97 8.19 -5.85 9.16
N THR A 98 9.05 -4.98 8.63
CA THR A 98 9.07 -3.57 9.03
C THR A 98 7.91 -2.83 8.40
N VAL A 99 7.15 -2.06 9.19
CA VAL A 99 5.99 -1.30 8.72
C VAL A 99 6.35 0.18 8.58
N GLY A 100 5.99 0.77 7.44
CA GLY A 100 5.96 2.22 7.22
C GLY A 100 4.52 2.69 7.04
N GLU A 101 4.16 3.79 7.71
CA GLU A 101 2.83 4.38 7.67
C GLU A 101 2.92 5.78 7.06
N TYR A 102 2.01 6.10 6.15
CA TYR A 102 2.05 7.33 5.35
C TYR A 102 0.68 7.98 5.25
N SER A 103 0.63 9.28 5.46
CA SER A 103 -0.58 10.06 5.20
C SER A 103 -0.87 10.15 3.68
N PRO A 104 -2.13 10.34 3.28
CA PRO A 104 -2.49 10.56 1.87
C PRO A 104 -1.71 11.71 1.21
N LEU A 105 -1.40 12.74 1.99
CA LEU A 105 -0.59 13.87 1.54
C LEU A 105 0.84 13.45 1.18
N GLU A 106 1.47 12.66 2.05
CA GLU A 106 2.83 12.15 1.83
C GLU A 106 2.91 11.24 0.62
N VAL A 107 1.91 10.38 0.43
CA VAL A 107 1.82 9.50 -0.75
C VAL A 107 1.75 10.34 -2.02
N LYS A 108 0.83 11.31 -2.09
CA LYS A 108 0.68 12.19 -3.26
C LYS A 108 1.94 13.02 -3.54
N MET A 109 2.55 13.59 -2.50
CA MET A 109 3.80 14.34 -2.63
C MET A 109 4.95 13.46 -3.16
N SER A 110 5.04 12.21 -2.73
CA SER A 110 6.10 11.30 -3.16
C SER A 110 5.93 10.85 -4.62
N VAL A 111 4.67 10.65 -5.08
CA VAL A 111 4.38 10.11 -6.41
C VAL A 111 4.23 11.21 -7.46
N VAL A 112 3.52 12.29 -7.14
CA VAL A 112 3.17 13.35 -8.11
C VAL A 112 3.95 14.64 -7.85
N GLY A 113 4.52 14.81 -6.66
CA GLY A 113 5.12 16.09 -6.22
C GLY A 113 4.11 17.14 -5.80
N TYR A 114 2.80 16.81 -5.76
CA TYR A 114 1.72 17.74 -5.44
C TYR A 114 0.63 17.09 -4.58
N GLY A 115 0.44 17.61 -3.37
CA GLY A 115 -0.42 17.00 -2.35
C GLY A 115 -1.93 17.04 -2.65
N ARG A 116 -2.40 17.90 -3.57
CA ARG A 116 -3.81 17.97 -4.01
C ARG A 116 -4.06 17.24 -5.32
N ALA A 117 -3.15 16.37 -5.75
CA ALA A 117 -3.31 15.57 -6.95
C ALA A 117 -4.59 14.73 -6.91
N GLU A 118 -5.28 14.64 -8.05
CA GLU A 118 -6.44 13.78 -8.22
C GLU A 118 -6.01 12.32 -8.37
N LYS A 119 -6.94 11.38 -8.14
CA LYS A 119 -6.66 9.94 -8.24
C LYS A 119 -6.12 9.52 -9.61
N GLN A 120 -6.67 10.09 -10.67
CA GLN A 120 -6.21 9.84 -12.04
C GLN A 120 -4.74 10.25 -12.24
N GLN A 121 -4.35 11.40 -11.68
CA GLN A 121 -2.96 11.87 -11.76
C GLN A 121 -2.00 10.94 -11.00
N VAL A 122 -2.40 10.47 -9.81
CA VAL A 122 -1.64 9.47 -9.06
C VAL A 122 -1.48 8.18 -9.86
N GLN A 123 -2.57 7.66 -10.45
CA GLN A 123 -2.54 6.46 -11.29
C GLN A 123 -1.61 6.63 -12.49
N MET A 124 -1.72 7.73 -13.23
CA MET A 124 -0.84 8.01 -14.38
C MET A 124 0.64 8.03 -13.97
N MET A 125 0.95 8.65 -12.84
CA MET A 125 2.32 8.71 -12.34
C MET A 125 2.83 7.35 -11.87
N VAL A 126 2.00 6.53 -11.22
CA VAL A 126 2.36 5.15 -10.85
C VAL A 126 2.69 4.33 -12.10
N HIS A 127 1.88 4.41 -13.16
CA HIS A 127 2.16 3.76 -14.46
C HIS A 127 3.51 4.21 -15.02
N SER A 128 3.76 5.52 -15.05
CA SER A 128 5.00 6.10 -15.57
C SER A 128 6.23 5.67 -14.76
N ILE A 129 6.16 5.77 -13.43
CA ILE A 129 7.27 5.42 -12.53
C ILE A 129 7.64 3.94 -12.64
N LEU A 130 6.63 3.06 -12.67
CA LEU A 130 6.82 1.61 -12.72
C LEU A 130 6.92 1.05 -14.14
N ARG A 131 6.76 1.89 -15.18
CA ARG A 131 6.80 1.53 -16.60
C ARG A 131 5.83 0.40 -16.94
N ILE A 132 4.56 0.55 -16.49
CA ILE A 132 3.50 -0.42 -16.69
C ILE A 132 2.63 0.05 -17.85
N ASP A 133 2.54 -0.74 -18.93
CA ASP A 133 1.75 -0.40 -20.12
C ASP A 133 0.28 -0.86 -20.02
N GLN A 134 -0.01 -1.85 -19.17
CA GLN A 134 -1.36 -2.36 -18.97
C GLN A 134 -2.17 -1.53 -17.96
N GLU A 135 -3.45 -1.30 -18.25
CA GLU A 135 -4.32 -0.60 -17.30
C GLU A 135 -4.62 -1.48 -16.07
N PHE A 136 -4.67 -0.84 -14.90
CA PHE A 136 -5.09 -1.52 -13.68
C PHE A 136 -6.61 -1.68 -13.65
N ALA A 137 -7.06 -2.84 -13.18
CA ALA A 137 -8.49 -3.16 -13.05
C ALA A 137 -9.24 -2.26 -12.03
N SER A 138 -8.54 -1.51 -11.19
CA SER A 138 -9.13 -0.59 -10.21
C SER A 138 -8.10 0.37 -9.61
N PHE A 139 -8.58 1.49 -9.08
CA PHE A 139 -7.76 2.46 -8.34
C PHE A 139 -7.11 1.86 -7.09
N ASP A 140 -7.73 0.85 -6.45
CA ASP A 140 -7.17 0.20 -5.25
C ASP A 140 -5.75 -0.35 -5.50
N VAL A 141 -5.47 -0.80 -6.74
CA VAL A 141 -4.15 -1.28 -7.17
C VAL A 141 -3.15 -0.14 -7.25
N SER A 142 -3.51 0.95 -7.94
CA SER A 142 -2.63 2.11 -8.08
C SER A 142 -2.40 2.82 -6.75
N ASP A 143 -3.41 2.89 -5.88
CA ASP A 143 -3.29 3.47 -4.55
C ASP A 143 -2.30 2.64 -3.69
N ALA A 144 -2.40 1.31 -3.70
CA ALA A 144 -1.45 0.42 -3.03
C ALA A 144 -0.01 0.55 -3.57
N LEU A 145 0.17 0.60 -4.88
CA LEU A 145 1.48 0.81 -5.50
C LEU A 145 2.05 2.20 -5.17
N ALA A 146 1.21 3.23 -5.10
CA ALA A 146 1.61 4.58 -4.70
C ALA A 146 2.17 4.61 -3.28
N VAL A 147 1.54 3.88 -2.34
CA VAL A 147 2.03 3.74 -0.96
C VAL A 147 3.38 3.00 -0.93
N ALA A 148 3.57 1.96 -1.74
CA ALA A 148 4.84 1.26 -1.86
C ALA A 148 5.96 2.15 -2.41
N ILE A 149 5.68 2.95 -3.45
CA ILE A 149 6.61 3.95 -4.03
C ILE A 149 6.98 5.00 -2.98
N CYS A 150 6.00 5.51 -2.24
CA CYS A 150 6.22 6.47 -1.15
C CYS A 150 7.21 5.92 -0.12
N HIS A 151 7.02 4.67 0.33
CA HIS A 151 7.95 4.02 1.24
C HIS A 151 9.35 3.90 0.63
N GLY A 152 9.45 3.40 -0.59
CA GLY A 152 10.73 3.22 -1.29
C GLY A 152 11.54 4.51 -1.36
N THR A 153 10.90 5.60 -1.76
CA THR A 153 11.53 6.93 -1.89
C THR A 153 11.94 7.49 -0.52
N ARG A 154 11.06 7.42 0.49
CA ARG A 154 11.30 8.07 1.80
C ARG A 154 12.24 7.28 2.69
N ALA A 155 12.21 5.96 2.66
CA ALA A 155 13.13 5.11 3.44
C ALA A 155 14.59 5.27 3.01
N TYR A 156 14.83 5.68 1.76
CA TYR A 156 16.19 5.92 1.24
C TYR A 156 16.81 7.25 1.70
N LEU A 157 16.01 8.30 1.90
CA LEU A 157 16.50 9.63 2.29
C LEU A 157 17.35 9.63 3.58
N PRO A 158 16.95 9.00 4.69
CA PRO A 158 17.77 8.93 5.90
C PRO A 158 19.08 8.16 5.70
N ALA A 159 19.09 7.15 4.83
CA ALA A 159 20.30 6.39 4.51
C ALA A 159 21.34 7.23 3.77
N LEU A 160 20.89 8.09 2.84
CA LEU A 160 21.77 9.05 2.14
C LEU A 160 22.35 10.09 3.08
N ILE A 161 21.53 10.63 4.00
CA ILE A 161 22.00 11.63 4.97
C ILE A 161 23.07 11.04 5.89
N ARG A 162 22.91 9.79 6.34
CA ARG A 162 23.93 9.10 7.17
C ARG A 162 25.21 8.75 6.41
N ALA A 163 25.12 8.47 5.12
CA ALA A 163 26.28 8.15 4.29
C ALA A 163 27.09 9.40 3.88
N ALA A 164 26.51 10.59 4.04
CA ALA A 164 27.14 11.87 3.72
C ALA A 164 27.81 12.54 4.96
N GLN A 165 27.70 11.94 6.14
CA GLN A 165 28.35 12.36 7.40
C GLN A 165 29.54 11.47 7.70
#